data_a74e0dc7a078f768d7e7ae56839c3248
#
_entry.id   a74e0dc7a078f768d7e7ae56839c3248
#
_cell.length_a   1.000
_cell.length_b   1.000
_cell.length_c   1.000
_cell.angle_alpha   90.00
_cell.angle_beta   90.00
_cell.angle_gamma   90.00
#
_symmetry.space_group_name_H-M   'P 1'
#
loop_
_entity.id
_entity.type
_entity.pdbx_description
1 polymer ?
#
loop_
_entity_poly.entity_id
_entity_poly.type
_entity_poly.pdbx_seq_one_letter_code
_entity_poly.pdbx_strand_id
1 'polypeptide(L)'
;MRHMGAMFALADGTGKDRAMVFDARSASGSRSRRDATRPAAGRRPRTNPADAASASSDDEPVEVSEPGEAPVTLRLDGKVALVTGAGSPDGIGYATARRLRDLGARVAFVSTTRRIHDRAAELGVTGFVADLTDEAEVGALADAITDQLGDVEVLVNNAGLASRASPEVLRPVAQLTYDEWKAEIDRNLSTAFLCSRAFQGAMAEGGWGRIVNLSATAGPVNALPTEAAYAAAKAGVVGLTRALAMELVADGVNVNCVAPGTIYTAASTVTEIKQGLGTPIGRPGTPDEVAAAIAFLCSPAASYITGQMLVVDGGNSVREAEFR
;
A
#
# COMPACT_ATOMS: atom_id res chain seq x y z
N MET A 1 33.37 -32.41 -2.65
CA MET A 1 34.06 -31.32 -1.94
C MET A 1 33.23 -30.90 -0.75
N ARG A 2 33.82 -30.75 0.41
CA ARG A 2 33.19 -30.81 1.73
C ARG A 2 32.45 -29.52 2.09
N HIS A 3 31.20 -29.66 2.56
CA HIS A 3 30.49 -28.58 3.27
C HIS A 3 31.13 -28.35 4.63
N MET A 4 31.53 -27.09 4.88
CA MET A 4 31.88 -26.61 6.21
C MET A 4 30.71 -25.77 6.72
N GLY A 5 29.94 -26.32 7.67
CA GLY A 5 28.98 -25.58 8.49
C GLY A 5 29.70 -24.87 9.60
N ALA A 6 29.52 -23.57 9.72
CA ALA A 6 30.00 -22.80 10.84
C ALA A 6 29.02 -22.92 12.02
N MET A 7 29.53 -23.50 13.11
CA MET A 7 28.83 -23.62 14.40
C MET A 7 29.22 -22.41 15.26
N PHE A 8 28.29 -21.53 15.61
CA PHE A 8 28.51 -20.51 16.63
C PHE A 8 28.02 -21.04 17.98
N ALA A 9 28.97 -21.26 18.91
CA ALA A 9 28.67 -21.55 20.29
C ALA A 9 28.64 -20.25 21.11
N LEU A 10 27.52 -19.97 21.76
CA LEU A 10 27.45 -18.99 22.85
C LEU A 10 27.63 -19.74 24.16
N ALA A 11 28.69 -19.45 24.86
CA ALA A 11 28.96 -19.95 26.22
C ALA A 11 28.26 -19.05 27.23
N ASP A 12 27.32 -19.61 28.01
CA ASP A 12 26.88 -19.04 29.26
C ASP A 12 27.59 -19.76 30.43
N GLY A 13 27.83 -19.00 31.49
CA GLY A 13 28.72 -19.38 32.58
C GLY A 13 28.17 -20.44 33.57
N THR A 14 27.26 -21.35 33.20
CA THR A 14 26.64 -22.30 34.13
C THR A 14 26.57 -23.75 33.62
N GLY A 15 27.56 -24.25 32.97
CA GLY A 15 27.93 -25.67 32.83
C GLY A 15 26.81 -26.73 32.95
N LYS A 16 25.71 -26.65 32.15
CA LYS A 16 24.79 -27.78 31.96
C LYS A 16 24.23 -27.81 30.55
N ASP A 17 24.78 -28.70 29.72
CA ASP A 17 24.26 -29.06 28.42
C ASP A 17 22.84 -29.65 28.53
N ARG A 18 21.87 -29.00 27.86
CA ARG A 18 20.59 -29.61 27.54
C ARG A 18 20.34 -29.48 26.03
N ALA A 19 20.57 -30.55 25.32
CA ALA A 19 20.10 -30.70 23.95
C ALA A 19 18.57 -30.82 23.94
N MET A 20 17.85 -29.89 23.31
CA MET A 20 16.45 -30.07 22.93
C MET A 20 16.37 -30.63 21.53
N VAL A 21 15.92 -31.89 21.45
CA VAL A 21 15.51 -32.54 20.20
C VAL A 21 14.04 -32.19 19.99
N PHE A 22 13.73 -31.49 18.89
CA PHE A 22 12.34 -31.29 18.48
C PHE A 22 11.89 -32.51 17.67
N ASP A 23 10.99 -33.29 18.25
CA ASP A 23 10.29 -34.39 17.56
C ASP A 23 9.00 -33.85 16.92
N ALA A 24 8.96 -33.89 15.58
CA ALA A 24 7.82 -33.47 14.79
C ALA A 24 6.93 -34.68 14.48
N ARG A 25 6.16 -35.17 15.44
CA ARG A 25 5.03 -36.08 15.18
C ARG A 25 3.92 -35.94 16.23
N SER A 26 2.70 -35.84 15.66
CA SER A 26 1.39 -36.03 16.28
C SER A 26 0.64 -34.81 16.81
N ALA A 27 -0.33 -34.37 16.00
CA ALA A 27 -1.66 -34.01 16.47
C ALA A 27 -2.65 -34.16 15.30
N SER A 28 -3.20 -35.36 15.15
CA SER A 28 -4.44 -35.60 14.40
C SER A 28 -5.61 -35.25 15.30
N GLY A 29 -6.30 -34.15 14.99
CA GLY A 29 -7.54 -33.74 15.66
C GLY A 29 -8.65 -33.56 14.64
N SER A 30 -9.56 -34.53 14.58
CA SER A 30 -10.78 -34.54 13.78
C SER A 30 -11.70 -33.37 14.14
N ARG A 31 -12.06 -32.53 13.18
CA ARG A 31 -13.26 -31.68 13.28
C ARG A 31 -14.15 -31.86 12.07
N SER A 32 -15.39 -32.16 12.35
CA SER A 32 -16.52 -32.48 11.50
C SER A 32 -16.78 -31.42 10.43
N ARG A 33 -16.98 -31.92 9.20
CA ARG A 33 -17.51 -31.16 8.06
C ARG A 33 -18.94 -30.74 8.34
N ARG A 34 -19.23 -29.46 8.18
CA ARG A 34 -20.59 -28.98 7.86
C ARG A 34 -20.58 -28.60 6.38
N ASP A 35 -21.41 -29.29 5.63
CA ASP A 35 -21.75 -29.03 4.24
C ASP A 35 -22.35 -27.62 4.10
N ALA A 36 -21.75 -26.84 3.20
CA ALA A 36 -22.39 -25.71 2.58
C ALA A 36 -22.09 -25.79 1.09
N THR A 37 -22.97 -26.45 0.36
CA THR A 37 -22.97 -26.51 -1.10
C THR A 37 -23.41 -25.17 -1.66
N ARG A 38 -22.49 -24.46 -2.26
CA ARG A 38 -22.75 -23.37 -3.21
C ARG A 38 -21.99 -23.69 -4.50
N PRO A 39 -22.63 -23.67 -5.69
CA PRO A 39 -21.93 -24.04 -6.92
C PRO A 39 -20.91 -22.96 -7.29
N ALA A 40 -19.66 -23.38 -7.43
CA ALA A 40 -18.57 -22.55 -7.91
C ALA A 40 -18.79 -22.26 -9.40
N ALA A 41 -18.85 -20.98 -9.78
CA ALA A 41 -18.70 -20.53 -11.16
C ALA A 41 -17.33 -20.99 -11.68
N GLY A 42 -17.30 -21.54 -12.90
CA GLY A 42 -16.14 -22.20 -13.49
C GLY A 42 -14.94 -21.27 -13.63
N ARG A 43 -13.93 -21.48 -12.81
CA ARG A 43 -12.60 -20.88 -12.98
C ARG A 43 -11.98 -21.51 -14.25
N ARG A 44 -11.59 -20.67 -15.20
CA ARG A 44 -10.65 -21.07 -16.24
C ARG A 44 -9.35 -21.54 -15.57
N PRO A 45 -8.74 -22.66 -16.00
CA PRO A 45 -7.49 -23.13 -15.41
C PRO A 45 -6.40 -22.06 -15.58
N ARG A 46 -5.77 -21.67 -14.48
CA ARG A 46 -4.55 -20.85 -14.49
C ARG A 46 -3.42 -21.71 -15.03
N THR A 47 -2.88 -21.37 -16.20
CA THR A 47 -1.62 -21.96 -16.68
C THR A 47 -0.48 -21.25 -15.95
N ASN A 48 0.36 -22.05 -15.27
CA ASN A 48 1.56 -21.56 -14.61
C ASN A 48 2.57 -21.09 -15.67
N PRO A 49 3.13 -19.88 -15.60
CA PRO A 49 4.15 -19.44 -16.55
C PRO A 49 5.40 -20.32 -16.61
N ALA A 50 5.65 -21.13 -15.57
CA ALA A 50 6.77 -22.08 -15.55
C ALA A 50 6.55 -23.31 -16.45
N ASP A 51 5.31 -23.68 -16.77
CA ASP A 51 4.99 -24.83 -17.62
C ASP A 51 5.10 -24.50 -19.12
N ALA A 52 5.22 -23.21 -19.48
CA ALA A 52 5.39 -22.77 -20.87
C ALA A 52 6.84 -22.89 -21.38
N ALA A 53 7.81 -23.18 -20.51
CA ALA A 53 9.23 -23.17 -20.88
C ALA A 53 9.74 -24.51 -21.48
N SER A 54 8.90 -25.53 -21.65
CA SER A 54 9.30 -26.83 -22.21
C SER A 54 8.65 -27.22 -23.55
N ALA A 55 7.96 -26.27 -24.21
CA ALA A 55 7.42 -26.50 -25.54
C ALA A 55 8.46 -26.15 -26.60
N SER A 56 8.68 -27.08 -27.50
CA SER A 56 9.57 -27.08 -28.66
C SER A 56 9.49 -25.82 -29.51
N SER A 57 10.65 -25.45 -30.09
CA SER A 57 10.86 -24.40 -31.09
C SER A 57 10.09 -24.67 -32.39
N ASP A 58 8.81 -24.39 -32.39
CA ASP A 58 8.05 -24.15 -33.61
C ASP A 58 7.66 -22.66 -33.60
N ASP A 59 8.27 -21.89 -34.53
CA ASP A 59 7.99 -20.47 -34.80
C ASP A 59 6.55 -20.28 -35.33
N GLU A 60 5.55 -20.58 -34.52
CA GLU A 60 4.22 -20.07 -34.81
C GLU A 60 4.21 -18.56 -34.50
N PRO A 61 3.73 -17.71 -35.43
CA PRO A 61 3.63 -16.29 -35.16
C PRO A 61 2.71 -16.07 -33.97
N VAL A 62 3.26 -15.47 -32.90
CA VAL A 62 2.46 -15.02 -31.75
C VAL A 62 1.53 -13.93 -32.27
N GLU A 63 0.24 -14.23 -32.41
CA GLU A 63 -0.76 -13.20 -32.65
C GLU A 63 -0.79 -12.27 -31.45
N VAL A 64 -0.09 -11.16 -31.57
CA VAL A 64 -0.22 -10.03 -30.64
C VAL A 64 -1.54 -9.35 -31.00
N SER A 65 -2.58 -9.60 -30.20
CA SER A 65 -3.81 -8.81 -30.31
C SER A 65 -3.43 -7.34 -30.11
N GLU A 66 -3.70 -6.51 -31.11
CA GLU A 66 -3.48 -5.08 -31.00
C GLU A 66 -4.21 -4.56 -29.75
N PRO A 67 -3.54 -3.81 -28.86
CA PRO A 67 -4.21 -3.20 -27.73
C PRO A 67 -5.31 -2.29 -28.30
N GLY A 68 -6.57 -2.57 -27.94
CA GLY A 68 -7.67 -1.72 -28.36
C GLY A 68 -7.33 -0.27 -28.04
N GLU A 69 -7.61 0.66 -28.95
CA GLU A 69 -7.37 2.11 -28.81
C GLU A 69 -8.24 2.72 -27.68
N ALA A 70 -8.02 2.29 -26.44
CA ALA A 70 -8.60 3.02 -25.31
C ALA A 70 -7.86 4.37 -25.23
N PRO A 71 -8.58 5.51 -25.25
CA PRO A 71 -7.94 6.81 -25.25
C PRO A 71 -7.09 6.96 -23.98
N VAL A 72 -5.84 7.37 -24.14
CA VAL A 72 -4.95 7.70 -23.02
C VAL A 72 -5.48 8.94 -22.32
N THR A 73 -6.23 8.78 -21.25
CA THR A 73 -6.91 9.86 -20.53
C THR A 73 -6.60 9.82 -19.05
N LEU A 74 -6.61 10.99 -18.43
CA LEU A 74 -6.58 11.14 -16.97
C LEU A 74 -7.97 11.05 -16.33
N ARG A 75 -9.04 11.08 -17.13
CA ARG A 75 -10.43 11.07 -16.64
C ARG A 75 -10.77 9.76 -15.92
N LEU A 76 -11.56 9.90 -14.87
CA LEU A 76 -12.08 8.82 -14.05
C LEU A 76 -13.61 8.87 -13.97
N ASP A 77 -14.27 9.30 -15.03
CA ASP A 77 -15.71 9.54 -15.08
C ASP A 77 -16.49 8.31 -14.61
N GLY A 78 -17.30 8.51 -13.57
CA GLY A 78 -18.17 7.49 -13.00
C GLY A 78 -17.46 6.43 -12.13
N LYS A 79 -16.13 6.36 -12.11
CA LYS A 79 -15.37 5.42 -11.28
C LYS A 79 -15.56 5.71 -9.80
N VAL A 80 -15.74 4.68 -8.99
CA VAL A 80 -15.79 4.80 -7.53
C VAL A 80 -14.38 4.74 -6.98
N ALA A 81 -13.98 5.81 -6.27
CA ALA A 81 -12.65 5.92 -5.68
C ALA A 81 -12.72 6.00 -4.15
N LEU A 82 -11.96 5.17 -3.45
CA LEU A 82 -11.75 5.26 -2.00
C LEU A 82 -10.37 5.84 -1.71
N VAL A 83 -10.33 6.90 -0.89
CA VAL A 83 -9.09 7.47 -0.35
C VAL A 83 -9.05 7.32 1.17
N THR A 84 -8.08 6.58 1.69
CA THR A 84 -7.91 6.39 3.13
C THR A 84 -7.09 7.51 3.76
N GLY A 85 -7.37 7.85 5.03
CA GLY A 85 -6.59 8.87 5.76
C GLY A 85 -6.79 10.31 5.27
N ALA A 86 -7.99 10.69 4.83
CA ALA A 86 -8.29 12.00 4.24
C ALA A 86 -8.84 13.04 5.24
N GLY A 87 -8.63 12.84 6.56
CA GLY A 87 -9.23 13.68 7.61
C GLY A 87 -8.61 15.07 7.81
N SER A 88 -7.41 15.34 7.26
CA SER A 88 -6.75 16.66 7.34
C SER A 88 -6.96 17.45 6.04
N PRO A 89 -7.46 18.69 6.09
CA PRO A 89 -7.70 19.51 4.88
C PRO A 89 -6.41 19.85 4.12
N ASP A 90 -5.27 19.88 4.83
CA ASP A 90 -3.95 20.17 4.27
C ASP A 90 -3.12 18.91 4.05
N GLY A 91 -3.75 17.73 4.06
CA GLY A 91 -3.08 16.45 3.89
C GLY A 91 -3.12 15.92 2.45
N ILE A 92 -2.20 14.99 2.16
CA ILE A 92 -2.12 14.32 0.84
C ILE A 92 -3.44 13.62 0.50
N GLY A 93 -4.08 12.93 1.48
CA GLY A 93 -5.34 12.22 1.26
C GLY A 93 -6.47 13.15 0.82
N TYR A 94 -6.62 14.31 1.47
CA TYR A 94 -7.63 15.30 1.09
C TYR A 94 -7.36 15.91 -0.30
N ALA A 95 -6.11 16.29 -0.57
CA ALA A 95 -5.71 16.78 -1.90
C ALA A 95 -5.94 15.73 -3.00
N THR A 96 -5.67 14.46 -2.70
CA THR A 96 -5.94 13.33 -3.61
C THR A 96 -7.44 13.18 -3.87
N ALA A 97 -8.27 13.16 -2.83
CA ALA A 97 -9.72 13.04 -2.98
C ALA A 97 -10.30 14.17 -3.85
N ARG A 98 -9.86 15.41 -3.60
CA ARG A 98 -10.22 16.56 -4.44
C ARG A 98 -9.82 16.34 -5.90
N ARG A 99 -8.58 15.92 -6.16
CA ARG A 99 -8.07 15.69 -7.50
C ARG A 99 -8.84 14.59 -8.24
N LEU A 100 -9.12 13.45 -7.58
CA LEU A 100 -9.88 12.35 -8.18
C LEU A 100 -11.32 12.78 -8.51
N ARG A 101 -11.98 13.54 -7.61
CA ARG A 101 -13.30 14.13 -7.87
C ARG A 101 -13.27 15.04 -9.11
N ASP A 102 -12.28 15.92 -9.22
CA ASP A 102 -12.13 16.85 -10.33
C ASP A 102 -11.88 16.15 -11.67
N LEU A 103 -11.35 14.91 -11.62
CA LEU A 103 -11.22 14.01 -12.76
C LEU A 103 -12.48 13.19 -13.06
N GLY A 104 -13.57 13.37 -12.30
CA GLY A 104 -14.88 12.76 -12.55
C GLY A 104 -15.19 11.54 -11.69
N ALA A 105 -14.33 11.16 -10.77
CA ALA A 105 -14.59 10.04 -9.87
C ALA A 105 -15.68 10.38 -8.82
N ARG A 106 -16.45 9.37 -8.44
CA ARG A 106 -17.32 9.35 -7.27
C ARG A 106 -16.47 8.96 -6.08
N VAL A 107 -16.16 9.92 -5.21
CA VAL A 107 -15.16 9.71 -4.16
C VAL A 107 -15.79 9.38 -2.83
N ALA A 108 -15.33 8.28 -2.22
CA ALA A 108 -15.43 8.00 -0.79
C ALA A 108 -14.10 8.35 -0.12
N PHE A 109 -14.13 8.85 1.12
CA PHE A 109 -12.93 8.95 1.92
C PHE A 109 -13.19 8.62 3.39
N VAL A 110 -12.16 8.09 4.06
CA VAL A 110 -12.28 7.54 5.40
C VAL A 110 -11.21 8.09 6.34
N SER A 111 -11.59 8.29 7.58
CA SER A 111 -10.67 8.53 8.70
C SER A 111 -11.25 7.96 10.01
N THR A 112 -10.43 7.94 11.06
CA THR A 112 -10.83 7.45 12.39
C THR A 112 -11.73 8.43 13.16
N THR A 113 -12.04 9.62 12.64
CA THR A 113 -12.80 10.65 13.37
C THR A 113 -13.97 11.18 12.57
N ARG A 114 -15.05 11.56 13.28
CA ARG A 114 -16.27 12.15 12.68
C ARG A 114 -16.05 13.44 11.89
N ARG A 115 -14.91 14.12 12.09
CA ARG A 115 -14.53 15.31 11.28
C ARG A 115 -14.47 14.99 9.77
N ILE A 116 -14.40 13.72 9.41
CA ILE A 116 -14.44 13.31 8.01
C ILE A 116 -15.73 13.72 7.30
N HIS A 117 -16.86 13.77 8.03
CA HIS A 117 -18.14 14.21 7.44
C HIS A 117 -18.13 15.68 7.07
N ASP A 118 -17.49 16.56 7.88
CA ASP A 118 -17.34 17.98 7.56
C ASP A 118 -16.46 18.14 6.31
N ARG A 119 -15.34 17.39 6.25
CA ARG A 119 -14.44 17.35 5.09
C ARG A 119 -15.15 16.85 3.85
N ALA A 120 -16.02 15.82 4.00
CA ALA A 120 -16.83 15.30 2.92
C ALA A 120 -17.80 16.35 2.34
N ALA A 121 -18.48 17.04 3.24
CA ALA A 121 -19.41 18.11 2.85
C ALA A 121 -18.70 19.24 2.09
N GLU A 122 -17.50 19.66 2.53
CA GLU A 122 -16.69 20.68 1.86
C GLU A 122 -16.33 20.31 0.41
N LEU A 123 -16.06 19.03 0.15
CA LEU A 123 -15.72 18.52 -1.18
C LEU A 123 -16.93 18.03 -1.98
N GLY A 124 -18.10 17.87 -1.37
CA GLY A 124 -19.24 17.23 -2.03
C GLY A 124 -18.99 15.76 -2.34
N VAL A 125 -18.35 15.02 -1.42
CA VAL A 125 -18.01 13.59 -1.51
C VAL A 125 -18.60 12.83 -0.32
N THR A 126 -18.44 11.49 -0.26
CA THR A 126 -18.98 10.68 0.83
C THR A 126 -17.90 10.38 1.88
N GLY A 127 -18.19 10.66 3.15
CA GLY A 127 -17.25 10.44 4.27
C GLY A 127 -17.65 9.27 5.14
N PHE A 128 -16.68 8.42 5.51
CA PHE A 128 -16.85 7.27 6.38
C PHE A 128 -15.91 7.36 7.59
N VAL A 129 -16.33 6.77 8.71
CA VAL A 129 -15.49 6.63 9.91
C VAL A 129 -15.18 5.16 10.10
N ALA A 130 -13.89 4.80 10.13
CA ALA A 130 -13.44 3.44 10.43
C ALA A 130 -11.99 3.45 10.94
N ASP A 131 -11.66 2.52 11.84
CA ASP A 131 -10.29 2.16 12.18
C ASP A 131 -9.82 1.07 11.21
N LEU A 132 -8.91 1.45 10.32
CA LEU A 132 -8.41 0.55 9.28
C LEU A 132 -7.38 -0.48 9.80
N THR A 133 -7.04 -0.43 11.08
CA THR A 133 -6.26 -1.49 11.75
C THR A 133 -7.15 -2.63 12.25
N ASP A 134 -8.47 -2.44 12.26
CA ASP A 134 -9.47 -3.45 12.62
C ASP A 134 -10.08 -4.08 11.37
N GLU A 135 -9.89 -5.39 11.20
CA GLU A 135 -10.38 -6.14 10.04
C GLU A 135 -11.91 -6.12 9.91
N ALA A 136 -12.64 -6.15 11.04
CA ALA A 136 -14.10 -6.13 11.02
C ALA A 136 -14.64 -4.75 10.60
N GLU A 137 -13.98 -3.66 11.05
CA GLU A 137 -14.34 -2.31 10.63
C GLU A 137 -14.05 -2.08 9.14
N VAL A 138 -12.95 -2.65 8.61
CA VAL A 138 -12.65 -2.60 7.16
C VAL A 138 -13.71 -3.36 6.36
N GLY A 139 -14.17 -4.52 6.84
CA GLY A 139 -15.25 -5.27 6.20
C GLY A 139 -16.56 -4.47 6.16
N ALA A 140 -16.96 -3.90 7.29
CA ALA A 140 -18.18 -3.07 7.39
C ALA A 140 -18.08 -1.80 6.52
N LEU A 141 -16.88 -1.20 6.41
CA LEU A 141 -16.62 -0.08 5.52
C LEU A 141 -16.82 -0.47 4.05
N ALA A 142 -16.33 -1.66 3.64
CA ALA A 142 -16.48 -2.14 2.27
C ALA A 142 -17.96 -2.31 1.91
N ASP A 143 -18.74 -2.96 2.77
CA ASP A 143 -20.17 -3.13 2.58
C ASP A 143 -20.87 -1.76 2.48
N ALA A 144 -20.58 -0.83 3.38
CA ALA A 144 -21.21 0.49 3.40
C ALA A 144 -20.87 1.34 2.15
N ILE A 145 -19.68 1.23 1.60
CA ILE A 145 -19.29 1.93 0.36
C ILE A 145 -20.01 1.29 -0.82
N THR A 146 -20.02 -0.03 -0.92
CA THR A 146 -20.69 -0.75 -2.01
C THR A 146 -22.19 -0.43 -2.04
N ASP A 147 -22.85 -0.38 -0.89
CA ASP A 147 -24.28 -0.03 -0.79
C ASP A 147 -24.57 1.42 -1.24
N GLN A 148 -23.68 2.38 -0.96
CA GLN A 148 -23.95 3.80 -1.22
C GLN A 148 -23.39 4.27 -2.57
N LEU A 149 -22.26 3.73 -3.00
CA LEU A 149 -21.52 4.20 -4.16
C LEU A 149 -21.28 3.14 -5.23
N GLY A 150 -21.47 1.87 -4.91
CA GLY A 150 -21.09 0.75 -5.76
C GLY A 150 -19.64 0.29 -5.50
N ASP A 151 -19.18 -0.63 -6.32
CA ASP A 151 -17.87 -1.28 -6.17
C ASP A 151 -16.72 -0.28 -6.33
N VAL A 152 -15.76 -0.35 -5.42
CA VAL A 152 -14.56 0.48 -5.49
C VAL A 152 -13.66 0.00 -6.61
N GLU A 153 -13.38 0.88 -7.56
CA GLU A 153 -12.52 0.62 -8.72
C GLU A 153 -11.15 1.31 -8.59
N VAL A 154 -11.05 2.33 -7.72
CA VAL A 154 -9.80 3.03 -7.40
C VAL A 154 -9.62 3.05 -5.90
N LEU A 155 -8.51 2.49 -5.41
CA LEU A 155 -8.15 2.50 -4.00
C LEU A 155 -6.84 3.27 -3.79
N VAL A 156 -6.87 4.30 -2.94
CA VAL A 156 -5.66 5.00 -2.51
C VAL A 156 -5.43 4.73 -1.03
N ASN A 157 -4.47 3.87 -0.72
CA ASN A 157 -4.03 3.55 0.63
C ASN A 157 -3.08 4.64 1.13
N ASN A 158 -3.64 5.77 1.60
CA ASN A 158 -2.90 6.90 2.12
C ASN A 158 -2.86 6.94 3.66
N ALA A 159 -3.76 6.23 4.36
CA ALA A 159 -3.71 6.14 5.82
C ALA A 159 -2.35 5.62 6.29
N GLY A 160 -1.81 6.19 7.39
CA GLY A 160 -0.53 5.73 7.91
C GLY A 160 0.32 6.78 8.62
N LEU A 161 -0.13 8.03 8.74
CA LEU A 161 0.56 9.02 9.55
C LEU A 161 0.05 9.04 11.00
N ALA A 162 0.90 9.49 11.89
CA ALA A 162 0.57 9.73 13.29
C ALA A 162 -0.71 10.57 13.43
N SER A 163 -1.50 10.25 14.45
CA SER A 163 -2.63 11.05 14.89
C SER A 163 -2.39 11.54 16.32
N ARG A 164 -3.23 12.46 16.81
CA ARG A 164 -3.18 12.86 18.24
C ARG A 164 -3.42 11.67 19.19
N ALA A 165 -4.21 10.68 18.73
CA ALA A 165 -4.51 9.48 19.52
C ALA A 165 -3.40 8.42 19.43
N SER A 166 -2.61 8.44 18.35
CA SER A 166 -1.49 7.53 18.13
C SER A 166 -0.32 8.33 17.53
N PRO A 167 0.48 8.98 18.39
CA PRO A 167 1.61 9.81 17.95
C PRO A 167 2.70 8.93 17.33
N GLU A 168 3.52 9.55 16.49
CA GLU A 168 4.70 8.92 15.92
C GLU A 168 5.71 8.55 17.02
N VAL A 169 6.32 7.38 16.88
CA VAL A 169 7.30 6.88 17.85
C VAL A 169 8.70 7.07 17.29
N LEU A 170 9.38 8.12 17.75
CA LEU A 170 10.76 8.43 17.39
C LEU A 170 11.72 7.94 18.48
N ARG A 171 12.24 6.70 18.33
CA ARG A 171 13.13 6.08 19.31
C ARG A 171 14.24 5.26 18.65
N PRO A 172 15.45 5.25 19.23
CA PRO A 172 16.47 4.27 18.85
C PRO A 172 15.94 2.84 19.01
N VAL A 173 16.35 1.92 18.14
CA VAL A 173 15.88 0.52 18.14
C VAL A 173 16.07 -0.14 19.52
N ALA A 174 17.17 0.17 20.23
CA ALA A 174 17.43 -0.37 21.56
C ALA A 174 16.41 0.04 22.64
N GLN A 175 15.59 1.06 22.38
CA GLN A 175 14.57 1.57 23.29
C GLN A 175 13.15 1.35 22.78
N LEU A 176 13.00 0.91 21.53
CA LEU A 176 11.71 0.65 20.90
C LEU A 176 11.10 -0.63 21.48
N THR A 177 9.91 -0.53 22.07
CA THR A 177 9.18 -1.70 22.55
C THR A 177 8.54 -2.46 21.40
N TYR A 178 8.22 -3.74 21.62
CA TYR A 178 7.54 -4.55 20.60
C TYR A 178 6.13 -4.02 20.29
N ASP A 179 5.41 -3.50 21.28
CA ASP A 179 4.08 -2.92 21.11
C ASP A 179 4.13 -1.63 20.25
N GLU A 180 5.13 -0.77 20.48
CA GLU A 180 5.35 0.42 19.66
C GLU A 180 5.71 0.02 18.22
N TRP A 181 6.60 -0.97 18.04
CA TRP A 181 6.92 -1.54 16.73
C TRP A 181 5.66 -2.04 16.02
N LYS A 182 4.85 -2.86 16.71
CA LYS A 182 3.63 -3.44 16.16
C LYS A 182 2.63 -2.36 15.76
N ALA A 183 2.43 -1.36 16.60
CA ALA A 183 1.51 -0.26 16.31
C ALA A 183 1.93 0.53 15.06
N GLU A 184 3.24 0.75 14.85
CA GLU A 184 3.75 1.40 13.64
C GLU A 184 3.54 0.55 12.38
N ILE A 185 3.79 -0.76 12.46
CA ILE A 185 3.54 -1.70 11.37
C ILE A 185 2.04 -1.76 11.05
N ASP A 186 1.19 -1.89 12.06
CA ASP A 186 -0.26 -1.98 11.86
C ASP A 186 -0.80 -0.72 11.18
N ARG A 187 -0.41 0.45 11.64
CA ARG A 187 -0.86 1.73 11.11
C ARG A 187 -0.36 2.02 9.69
N ASN A 188 0.89 1.67 9.36
CA ASN A 188 1.54 2.08 8.13
C ASN A 188 1.61 1.00 7.04
N LEU A 189 1.39 -0.29 7.39
CA LEU A 189 1.46 -1.42 6.45
C LEU A 189 0.20 -2.28 6.50
N SER A 190 -0.24 -2.71 7.71
CA SER A 190 -1.39 -3.60 7.83
C SER A 190 -2.68 -2.95 7.31
N THR A 191 -2.86 -1.63 7.49
CA THR A 191 -4.00 -0.88 6.93
C THR A 191 -4.07 -1.00 5.40
N ALA A 192 -2.94 -0.85 4.70
CA ALA A 192 -2.88 -0.97 3.25
C ALA A 192 -3.18 -2.41 2.79
N PHE A 193 -2.69 -3.41 3.52
CA PHE A 193 -3.00 -4.82 3.27
C PHE A 193 -4.50 -5.11 3.46
N LEU A 194 -5.10 -4.70 4.58
CA LEU A 194 -6.50 -4.97 4.90
C LEU A 194 -7.44 -4.32 3.87
N CYS A 195 -7.21 -3.05 3.54
CA CYS A 195 -8.00 -2.37 2.52
C CYS A 195 -7.81 -3.01 1.13
N SER A 196 -6.57 -3.29 0.71
CA SER A 196 -6.33 -3.93 -0.60
C SER A 196 -7.05 -5.29 -0.69
N ARG A 197 -6.99 -6.10 0.37
CA ARG A 197 -7.67 -7.39 0.45
C ARG A 197 -9.19 -7.27 0.37
N ALA A 198 -9.76 -6.24 1.00
CA ALA A 198 -11.21 -6.04 1.04
C ALA A 198 -11.78 -5.61 -0.32
N PHE A 199 -11.05 -4.77 -1.08
CA PHE A 199 -11.58 -4.17 -2.30
C PHE A 199 -11.08 -4.80 -3.61
N GLN A 200 -9.99 -5.56 -3.62
CA GLN A 200 -9.40 -6.12 -4.83
C GLN A 200 -10.32 -7.10 -5.59
N GLY A 201 -11.19 -7.81 -4.85
CA GLY A 201 -12.05 -8.84 -5.45
C GLY A 201 -13.02 -8.27 -6.50
N ALA A 202 -13.72 -7.20 -6.15
CA ALA A 202 -14.63 -6.51 -7.07
C ALA A 202 -13.89 -5.89 -8.27
N MET A 203 -12.67 -5.35 -8.06
CA MET A 203 -11.83 -4.85 -9.15
C MET A 203 -11.46 -5.96 -10.14
N ALA A 204 -11.06 -7.14 -9.62
CA ALA A 204 -10.70 -8.30 -10.43
C ALA A 204 -11.90 -8.86 -11.19
N GLU A 205 -13.07 -8.95 -10.56
CA GLU A 205 -14.32 -9.37 -11.20
C GLU A 205 -14.75 -8.40 -12.30
N GLY A 206 -14.56 -7.09 -12.07
CA GLY A 206 -14.86 -6.04 -13.04
C GLY A 206 -13.84 -5.92 -14.18
N GLY A 207 -12.70 -6.62 -14.11
CA GLY A 207 -11.63 -6.58 -15.13
C GLY A 207 -10.90 -5.23 -15.22
N TRP A 208 -11.06 -4.35 -14.21
CA TRP A 208 -10.41 -3.06 -14.14
C TRP A 208 -10.27 -2.60 -12.69
N GLY A 209 -9.08 -2.13 -12.33
CA GLY A 209 -8.82 -1.56 -11.01
C GLY A 209 -7.51 -0.79 -10.94
N ARG A 210 -7.44 0.13 -9.97
CA ARG A 210 -6.22 0.89 -9.66
C ARG A 210 -6.02 0.96 -8.15
N ILE A 211 -4.89 0.43 -7.68
CA ILE A 211 -4.49 0.52 -6.28
C ILE A 211 -3.21 1.35 -6.22
N VAL A 212 -3.23 2.44 -5.47
CA VAL A 212 -2.06 3.27 -5.21
C VAL A 212 -1.77 3.32 -3.71
N ASN A 213 -0.63 2.77 -3.31
CA ASN A 213 -0.19 2.74 -1.92
C ASN A 213 0.74 3.93 -1.61
N LEU A 214 0.56 4.59 -0.45
CA LEU A 214 1.48 5.63 0.02
C LEU A 214 2.61 5.00 0.83
N SER A 215 3.80 4.95 0.21
CA SER A 215 5.06 4.69 0.88
C SER A 215 5.66 6.01 1.38
N ALA A 216 6.96 6.09 1.50
CA ALA A 216 7.76 7.28 1.77
C ALA A 216 9.14 7.10 1.15
N THR A 217 9.95 8.16 1.03
CA THR A 217 11.39 7.99 0.75
C THR A 217 12.08 7.30 1.93
N ALA A 218 11.67 7.59 3.17
CA ALA A 218 12.16 6.90 4.36
C ALA A 218 11.75 5.43 4.37
N GLY A 219 12.72 4.56 4.38
CA GLY A 219 12.61 3.10 4.31
C GLY A 219 13.10 2.56 2.97
N PRO A 220 12.38 2.70 1.86
CA PRO A 220 12.79 2.10 0.59
C PRO A 220 13.94 2.83 -0.13
N VAL A 221 14.15 4.12 0.14
CA VAL A 221 15.17 4.95 -0.56
C VAL A 221 16.27 5.43 0.39
N ASN A 222 15.89 5.94 1.55
CA ASN A 222 16.80 6.42 2.58
C ASN A 222 16.32 5.98 3.97
N ALA A 223 17.02 6.37 5.03
CA ALA A 223 16.63 6.07 6.39
C ALA A 223 16.91 7.29 7.29
N LEU A 224 16.06 7.47 8.29
CA LEU A 224 16.25 8.46 9.34
C LEU A 224 16.52 7.75 10.67
N PRO A 225 17.44 8.25 11.48
CA PRO A 225 17.64 7.72 12.83
C PRO A 225 16.33 7.79 13.62
N THR A 226 16.10 6.81 14.48
CA THR A 226 14.93 6.71 15.38
C THR A 226 13.59 6.33 14.71
N GLU A 227 13.56 6.11 13.41
CA GLU A 227 12.34 5.77 12.64
C GLU A 227 12.32 4.33 12.11
N ALA A 228 12.96 3.39 12.82
CA ALA A 228 13.15 2.03 12.31
C ALA A 228 11.82 1.30 11.99
N ALA A 229 10.81 1.43 12.84
CA ALA A 229 9.51 0.78 12.61
C ALA A 229 8.76 1.40 11.42
N TYR A 230 8.75 2.73 11.34
CA TYR A 230 8.17 3.45 10.20
C TYR A 230 8.88 3.10 8.89
N ALA A 231 10.21 3.15 8.86
CA ALA A 231 11.01 2.81 7.69
C ALA A 231 10.76 1.36 7.23
N ALA A 232 10.70 0.40 8.18
CA ALA A 232 10.38 -0.98 7.87
C ALA A 232 8.97 -1.14 7.29
N ALA A 233 7.97 -0.46 7.85
CA ALA A 233 6.60 -0.48 7.35
C ALA A 233 6.52 0.11 5.93
N LYS A 234 7.14 1.27 5.68
CA LYS A 234 7.11 1.95 4.37
C LYS A 234 7.91 1.19 3.30
N ALA A 235 9.00 0.51 3.66
CA ALA A 235 9.66 -0.45 2.79
C ALA A 235 8.77 -1.67 2.51
N GLY A 236 8.06 -2.17 3.52
CA GLY A 236 7.07 -3.26 3.39
C GLY A 236 5.94 -2.93 2.43
N VAL A 237 5.46 -1.68 2.38
CA VAL A 237 4.45 -1.20 1.41
C VAL A 237 4.92 -1.42 -0.03
N VAL A 238 6.21 -1.19 -0.33
CA VAL A 238 6.76 -1.44 -1.67
C VAL A 238 6.75 -2.93 -2.01
N GLY A 239 7.09 -3.80 -1.05
CA GLY A 239 7.01 -5.25 -1.20
C GLY A 239 5.57 -5.71 -1.45
N LEU A 240 4.61 -5.24 -0.64
CA LEU A 240 3.18 -5.50 -0.79
C LEU A 240 2.67 -5.05 -2.18
N THR A 241 3.05 -3.85 -2.62
CA THR A 241 2.70 -3.31 -3.93
C THR A 241 3.11 -4.24 -5.07
N ARG A 242 4.35 -4.74 -5.03
CA ARG A 242 4.88 -5.64 -6.06
C ARG A 242 4.18 -7.00 -6.05
N ALA A 243 3.91 -7.56 -4.87
CA ALA A 243 3.19 -8.82 -4.75
C ALA A 243 1.76 -8.70 -5.33
N LEU A 244 1.00 -7.70 -4.89
CA LEU A 244 -0.35 -7.45 -5.40
C LEU A 244 -0.37 -7.15 -6.91
N ALA A 245 0.63 -6.43 -7.42
CA ALA A 245 0.74 -6.17 -8.86
C ALA A 245 0.84 -7.46 -9.67
N MET A 246 1.67 -8.42 -9.21
CA MET A 246 1.81 -9.71 -9.90
C MET A 246 0.59 -10.62 -9.75
N GLU A 247 -0.12 -10.52 -8.64
CA GLU A 247 -1.33 -11.31 -8.40
C GLU A 247 -2.51 -10.84 -9.24
N LEU A 248 -2.63 -9.53 -9.49
CA LEU A 248 -3.84 -8.90 -9.99
C LEU A 248 -3.74 -8.38 -11.44
N VAL A 249 -2.53 -8.34 -12.03
CA VAL A 249 -2.35 -7.77 -13.37
C VAL A 249 -3.13 -8.53 -14.46
N ALA A 250 -3.28 -9.83 -14.32
CA ALA A 250 -4.06 -10.65 -15.26
C ALA A 250 -5.57 -10.36 -15.22
N ASP A 251 -6.04 -9.78 -14.12
CA ASP A 251 -7.42 -9.38 -13.89
C ASP A 251 -7.63 -7.87 -14.19
N GLY A 252 -6.69 -7.21 -14.87
CA GLY A 252 -6.79 -5.80 -15.29
C GLY A 252 -6.56 -4.77 -14.18
N VAL A 253 -6.06 -5.19 -13.02
CA VAL A 253 -5.81 -4.32 -11.87
C VAL A 253 -4.33 -3.94 -11.79
N ASN A 254 -4.04 -2.64 -11.85
CA ASN A 254 -2.70 -2.12 -11.67
C ASN A 254 -2.48 -1.69 -10.22
N VAL A 255 -1.35 -2.10 -9.63
CA VAL A 255 -0.98 -1.75 -8.27
C VAL A 255 0.37 -1.05 -8.26
N ASN A 256 0.40 0.21 -7.81
CA ASN A 256 1.62 1.00 -7.74
C ASN A 256 1.75 1.67 -6.36
N CYS A 257 2.90 2.27 -6.09
CA CYS A 257 3.05 3.12 -4.92
C CYS A 257 3.70 4.46 -5.25
N VAL A 258 3.41 5.45 -4.41
CA VAL A 258 4.05 6.77 -4.43
C VAL A 258 4.86 6.89 -3.15
N ALA A 259 6.09 7.37 -3.26
CA ALA A 259 7.02 7.61 -2.15
C ALA A 259 7.31 9.11 -2.04
N PRO A 260 6.55 9.88 -1.26
CA PRO A 260 6.82 11.28 -1.03
C PRO A 260 8.12 11.48 -0.22
N GLY A 261 8.85 12.57 -0.51
CA GLY A 261 9.85 13.12 0.37
C GLY A 261 9.22 14.05 1.42
N THR A 262 9.91 15.15 1.74
CA THR A 262 9.41 16.15 2.68
C THR A 262 8.29 16.98 2.05
N ILE A 263 7.07 16.82 2.54
CA ILE A 263 5.86 17.53 2.07
C ILE A 263 5.39 18.49 3.14
N TYR A 264 5.16 19.74 2.76
CA TYR A 264 4.64 20.74 3.67
C TYR A 264 3.15 20.54 3.95
N THR A 265 2.81 20.35 5.21
CA THR A 265 1.43 20.29 5.73
C THR A 265 1.29 21.18 6.95
N ALA A 266 0.08 21.44 7.41
CA ALA A 266 -0.14 22.20 8.67
C ALA A 266 0.47 21.51 9.92
N ALA A 267 0.80 20.23 9.83
CA ALA A 267 1.47 19.49 10.92
C ALA A 267 3.00 19.50 10.82
N SER A 268 3.57 20.08 9.76
CA SER A 268 5.02 20.08 9.53
C SER A 268 5.78 20.81 10.62
N THR A 269 6.81 20.16 11.14
CA THR A 269 7.73 20.72 12.12
C THR A 269 8.73 21.67 11.46
N VAL A 270 9.36 22.55 12.28
CA VAL A 270 10.46 23.42 11.79
C VAL A 270 11.61 22.63 11.18
N THR A 271 11.88 21.43 11.71
CA THR A 271 12.93 20.55 11.18
C THR A 271 12.58 20.04 9.80
N GLU A 272 11.35 19.59 9.57
CA GLU A 272 10.88 19.14 8.26
C GLU A 272 10.87 20.29 7.24
N ILE A 273 10.45 21.50 7.64
CA ILE A 273 10.52 22.66 6.76
C ILE A 273 11.97 22.93 6.33
N LYS A 274 12.93 22.89 7.27
CA LYS A 274 14.36 23.06 6.94
C LYS A 274 14.88 21.94 6.03
N GLN A 275 14.45 20.69 6.24
CA GLN A 275 14.79 19.58 5.35
C GLN A 275 14.24 19.85 3.94
N GLY A 276 13.00 20.30 3.82
CA GLY A 276 12.40 20.68 2.55
C GLY A 276 13.14 21.80 1.82
N LEU A 277 13.57 22.85 2.54
CA LEU A 277 14.39 23.92 1.98
C LEU A 277 15.76 23.43 1.52
N GLY A 278 16.24 22.31 2.08
CA GLY A 278 17.51 21.67 1.69
C GLY A 278 17.39 20.73 0.49
N THR A 279 16.21 20.53 -0.10
CA THR A 279 16.04 19.71 -1.30
C THR A 279 16.65 20.39 -2.54
N PRO A 280 17.04 19.64 -3.61
CA PRO A 280 17.55 20.25 -4.84
C PRO A 280 16.61 21.26 -5.48
N ILE A 281 15.28 21.05 -5.38
CA ILE A 281 14.28 22.01 -5.88
C ILE A 281 14.17 23.25 -4.99
N GLY A 282 14.76 23.28 -3.78
CA GLY A 282 14.85 24.44 -2.89
C GLY A 282 13.62 24.70 -2.01
N ARG A 283 12.67 23.79 -1.96
CA ARG A 283 11.47 23.88 -1.13
C ARG A 283 10.90 22.50 -0.78
N PRO A 284 10.09 22.36 0.27
CA PRO A 284 9.27 21.16 0.46
C PRO A 284 8.26 21.04 -0.68
N GLY A 285 7.82 19.81 -0.94
CA GLY A 285 6.70 19.53 -1.83
C GLY A 285 5.38 19.95 -1.20
N THR A 286 4.32 19.98 -1.99
CA THR A 286 2.95 20.22 -1.54
C THR A 286 2.11 18.96 -1.63
N PRO A 287 1.03 18.81 -0.83
CA PRO A 287 0.06 17.73 -0.98
C PRO A 287 -0.50 17.60 -2.40
N ASP A 288 -0.71 18.70 -3.08
CA ASP A 288 -1.20 18.72 -4.46
C ASP A 288 -0.24 18.14 -5.49
N GLU A 289 1.08 18.31 -5.29
CA GLU A 289 2.10 17.72 -6.15
C GLU A 289 2.14 16.20 -6.00
N VAL A 290 1.97 15.70 -4.78
CA VAL A 290 1.85 14.25 -4.52
C VAL A 290 0.53 13.70 -5.06
N ALA A 291 -0.57 14.42 -4.83
CA ALA A 291 -1.90 14.04 -5.33
C ALA A 291 -1.96 13.99 -6.87
N ALA A 292 -1.20 14.82 -7.57
CA ALA A 292 -1.10 14.77 -9.03
C ALA A 292 -0.45 13.47 -9.51
N ALA A 293 0.63 13.03 -8.85
CA ALA A 293 1.28 11.75 -9.15
C ALA A 293 0.37 10.56 -8.85
N ILE A 294 -0.34 10.58 -7.72
CA ILE A 294 -1.33 9.56 -7.36
C ILE A 294 -2.44 9.49 -8.41
N ALA A 295 -3.03 10.62 -8.78
CA ALA A 295 -4.12 10.68 -9.73
C ALA A 295 -3.70 10.17 -11.14
N PHE A 296 -2.48 10.46 -11.57
CA PHE A 296 -1.91 9.87 -12.78
C PHE A 296 -1.90 8.34 -12.71
N LEU A 297 -1.37 7.77 -11.62
CA LEU A 297 -1.31 6.31 -11.44
C LEU A 297 -2.70 5.66 -11.29
N CYS A 298 -3.71 6.40 -10.83
CA CYS A 298 -5.10 5.96 -10.76
C CYS A 298 -5.80 5.97 -12.13
N SER A 299 -5.26 6.68 -13.12
CA SER A 299 -5.93 6.95 -14.39
C SER A 299 -5.68 5.86 -15.45
N PRO A 300 -6.48 5.81 -16.52
CA PRO A 300 -6.20 4.99 -17.70
C PRO A 300 -4.86 5.31 -18.37
N ALA A 301 -4.34 6.55 -18.23
CA ALA A 301 -3.03 6.94 -18.78
C ALA A 301 -1.86 6.14 -18.20
N ALA A 302 -2.04 5.50 -17.03
CA ALA A 302 -1.04 4.65 -16.39
C ALA A 302 -1.31 3.14 -16.63
N SER A 303 -2.05 2.77 -17.65
CA SER A 303 -2.51 1.38 -17.91
C SER A 303 -1.36 0.36 -18.05
N TYR A 304 -0.18 0.80 -18.50
CA TYR A 304 1.00 -0.06 -18.68
C TYR A 304 2.02 0.07 -17.52
N ILE A 305 1.60 0.67 -16.38
CA ILE A 305 2.44 0.87 -15.20
C ILE A 305 1.87 0.06 -14.04
N THR A 306 2.58 -0.98 -13.60
CA THR A 306 2.22 -1.77 -12.42
C THR A 306 3.47 -2.22 -11.66
N GLY A 307 3.37 -2.42 -10.33
CA GLY A 307 4.46 -2.82 -9.46
C GLY A 307 5.52 -1.74 -9.22
N GLN A 308 5.30 -0.49 -9.65
CA GLN A 308 6.30 0.56 -9.60
C GLN A 308 6.18 1.43 -8.34
N MET A 309 7.33 1.96 -7.92
CA MET A 309 7.41 3.00 -6.90
C MET A 309 7.81 4.32 -7.57
N LEU A 310 6.92 5.32 -7.51
CA LEU A 310 7.19 6.66 -8.01
C LEU A 310 7.62 7.56 -6.86
N VAL A 311 8.88 8.02 -6.89
CA VAL A 311 9.41 8.95 -5.89
C VAL A 311 9.01 10.38 -6.25
N VAL A 312 8.49 11.14 -5.25
CA VAL A 312 8.07 12.54 -5.39
C VAL A 312 8.73 13.35 -4.27
N ASP A 313 9.97 13.77 -4.47
CA ASP A 313 10.83 14.31 -3.40
C ASP A 313 11.69 15.53 -3.78
N GLY A 314 11.43 16.13 -4.94
CA GLY A 314 12.18 17.29 -5.42
C GLY A 314 13.66 17.00 -5.72
N GLY A 315 13.96 15.72 -6.04
CA GLY A 315 15.32 15.28 -6.38
C GLY A 315 16.19 14.93 -5.16
N ASN A 316 15.62 14.94 -3.95
CA ASN A 316 16.41 14.74 -2.72
C ASN A 316 17.08 13.36 -2.67
N SER A 317 16.45 12.32 -3.21
CA SER A 317 16.95 10.94 -3.18
C SER A 317 18.05 10.66 -4.22
N VAL A 318 18.22 11.50 -5.24
CA VAL A 318 19.17 11.28 -6.34
C VAL A 318 20.38 12.22 -6.28
N ARG A 319 20.43 13.12 -5.30
CA ARG A 319 21.60 13.98 -5.12
C ARG A 319 22.74 13.21 -4.46
N GLU A 320 23.96 13.45 -4.91
CA GLU A 320 25.15 13.02 -4.21
C GLU A 320 25.32 13.81 -2.90
N ALA A 321 25.67 13.13 -1.80
CA ALA A 321 25.95 13.81 -0.54
C ALA A 321 27.25 14.60 -0.71
N GLU A 322 27.20 15.93 -0.55
CA GLU A 322 28.40 16.73 -0.41
C GLU A 322 29.07 16.34 0.91
N PHE A 323 30.28 15.77 0.84
CA PHE A 323 31.11 15.59 2.01
C PHE A 323 31.54 16.98 2.49
N ARG A 324 30.94 17.43 3.61
CA ARG A 324 31.41 18.63 4.33
C ARG A 324 32.50 18.28 5.33
#